data_c70406ecfa5b6b07f7352838cf166004
#
_entry.id   c70406ecfa5b6b07f7352838cf166004
#
_cell.length_a   1.000
_cell.length_b   1.000
_cell.length_c   1.000
_cell.angle_alpha   90.00
_cell.angle_beta   90.00
_cell.angle_gamma   90.00
#
_symmetry.space_group_name_H-M   'P 1'
#
loop_
_entity.id
_entity.type
_entity.pdbx_description
1 polymer ?
#
loop_
_entity_poly.entity_id
_entity_poly.type
_entity_poly.pdbx_seq_one_letter_code
_entity_poly.pdbx_strand_id
1 'polypeptide(L)'
;MSEQKDRAAQIAAYMASDGPLTPFHGEVPPAPKWFTRTVAVQPENAFVEVEAAKIHYLRWGDRSKPGLLLVHGNAAHAYWWSFIAPYLAQDYNVAALDFSGMGDSDWRKSYSAERFAEEEMAVCEAAGMFAVSEPPVIVAHSFGGFITMLTGAKYGDRLAGTVIVDSPVNPPGRPGGPPHRTFKPHNVYPDMAKALSRFRLMPPQGCKNLYIVDWVARHSLKQVEGGFTWKFDPFIWQDFSIGDTAARLRETKCRIAIFRGAESILMPPEIGEYMFNLLGRAAPVVTIPEARHHVMLDQPLAFVSALNALLADWNHSVPNRRI
;
A
#
# COMPACT_ATOMS: atom_id res chain seq x y z
N MET A 1 -27.75 -3.67 -10.59
CA MET A 1 -28.37 -3.89 -9.26
C MET A 1 -28.19 -5.32 -8.73
N SER A 2 -28.27 -6.41 -9.51
CA SER A 2 -28.02 -7.79 -9.05
C SER A 2 -26.55 -8.00 -8.65
N GLU A 3 -25.59 -7.69 -9.53
CA GLU A 3 -24.15 -7.87 -9.26
C GLU A 3 -23.64 -7.15 -8.00
N GLN A 4 -24.12 -5.94 -7.71
CA GLN A 4 -23.74 -5.22 -6.48
C GLN A 4 -24.30 -5.88 -5.21
N LYS A 5 -25.52 -6.42 -5.28
CA LYS A 5 -26.12 -7.18 -4.17
C LYS A 5 -25.40 -8.50 -3.94
N ASP A 6 -25.06 -9.21 -5.01
CA ASP A 6 -24.33 -10.47 -4.94
C ASP A 6 -22.92 -10.27 -4.38
N ARG A 7 -22.23 -9.21 -4.79
CA ARG A 7 -20.91 -8.84 -4.26
C ARG A 7 -20.99 -8.45 -2.78
N ALA A 8 -22.00 -7.70 -2.36
CA ALA A 8 -22.19 -7.35 -0.95
C ALA A 8 -22.47 -8.59 -0.08
N ALA A 9 -23.28 -9.54 -0.56
CA ALA A 9 -23.55 -10.80 0.11
C ALA A 9 -22.28 -11.67 0.22
N GLN A 10 -21.46 -11.76 -0.83
CA GLN A 10 -20.18 -12.48 -0.81
C GLN A 10 -19.20 -11.87 0.22
N ILE A 11 -19.10 -10.54 0.26
CA ILE A 11 -18.26 -9.85 1.25
C ILE A 11 -18.78 -10.14 2.67
N ALA A 12 -20.08 -10.08 2.88
CA ALA A 12 -20.68 -10.36 4.20
C ALA A 12 -20.41 -11.81 4.64
N ALA A 13 -20.55 -12.78 3.73
CA ALA A 13 -20.24 -14.19 3.99
C ALA A 13 -18.75 -14.40 4.31
N TYR A 14 -17.85 -13.75 3.56
CA TYR A 14 -16.42 -13.78 3.82
C TYR A 14 -16.07 -13.18 5.19
N MET A 15 -16.69 -12.06 5.57
CA MET A 15 -16.47 -11.42 6.87
C MET A 15 -17.02 -12.25 8.05
N ALA A 16 -18.05 -13.06 7.81
CA ALA A 16 -18.64 -13.95 8.81
C ALA A 16 -17.88 -15.29 8.95
N SER A 17 -17.13 -15.72 7.93
CA SER A 17 -16.36 -16.96 7.96
C SER A 17 -15.19 -16.90 8.92
N ASP A 18 -14.58 -18.04 9.21
CA ASP A 18 -13.30 -18.08 9.94
C ASP A 18 -12.16 -17.45 9.13
N GLY A 19 -11.28 -16.71 9.80
CA GLY A 19 -10.12 -16.07 9.18
C GLY A 19 -9.04 -17.08 8.79
N PRO A 20 -8.17 -16.70 7.86
CA PRO A 20 -7.09 -17.57 7.39
C PRO A 20 -6.12 -18.00 8.49
N LEU A 21 -6.05 -17.26 9.60
CA LEU A 21 -5.19 -17.54 10.73
C LEU A 21 -5.88 -18.32 11.87
N THR A 22 -7.18 -18.57 11.78
CA THR A 22 -7.94 -19.34 12.78
C THR A 22 -7.32 -20.71 13.09
N PRO A 23 -6.87 -21.51 12.10
CA PRO A 23 -6.30 -22.83 12.37
C PRO A 23 -5.01 -22.83 13.18
N PHE A 24 -4.35 -21.69 13.30
CA PHE A 24 -3.07 -21.57 14.04
C PHE A 24 -3.25 -21.22 15.52
N HIS A 25 -4.46 -20.91 15.97
CA HIS A 25 -4.77 -20.63 17.38
C HIS A 25 -3.84 -19.61 18.05
N GLY A 26 -3.33 -18.63 17.28
CA GLY A 26 -2.37 -17.62 17.73
C GLY A 26 -0.90 -18.01 17.56
N GLU A 27 -0.59 -19.25 17.19
CA GLU A 27 0.76 -19.67 16.85
C GLU A 27 1.21 -19.08 15.51
N VAL A 28 2.53 -18.94 15.33
CA VAL A 28 3.12 -18.42 14.09
C VAL A 28 3.17 -19.51 13.03
N PRO A 29 2.61 -19.29 11.83
CA PRO A 29 2.71 -20.25 10.74
C PRO A 29 4.18 -20.55 10.33
N PRO A 30 4.50 -21.76 9.88
CA PRO A 30 5.83 -22.08 9.35
C PRO A 30 6.21 -21.15 8.20
N ALA A 31 7.43 -20.61 8.26
CA ALA A 31 7.91 -19.63 7.30
C ALA A 31 9.22 -20.09 6.62
N PRO A 32 9.43 -19.76 5.33
CA PRO A 32 10.67 -20.08 4.62
C PRO A 32 11.83 -19.21 5.11
N LYS A 33 13.06 -19.71 4.93
CA LYS A 33 14.30 -19.04 5.42
C LYS A 33 14.49 -17.63 4.86
N TRP A 34 14.07 -17.36 3.62
CA TRP A 34 14.19 -16.03 3.06
C TRP A 34 13.39 -15.00 3.88
N PHE A 35 12.16 -15.36 4.26
CA PHE A 35 11.27 -14.49 5.03
C PHE A 35 11.82 -14.23 6.44
N THR A 36 12.18 -15.30 7.17
CA THR A 36 12.70 -15.16 8.53
C THR A 36 13.99 -14.34 8.59
N ARG A 37 14.86 -14.45 7.58
CA ARG A 37 16.07 -13.63 7.46
C ARG A 37 15.74 -12.16 7.20
N THR A 38 14.76 -11.89 6.34
CA THR A 38 14.42 -10.53 5.93
C THR A 38 13.75 -9.78 7.06
N VAL A 39 12.77 -10.38 7.75
CA VAL A 39 12.07 -9.70 8.87
C VAL A 39 12.98 -9.56 10.12
N ALA A 40 14.09 -10.27 10.19
CA ALA A 40 15.11 -10.09 11.24
C ALA A 40 15.93 -8.80 11.05
N VAL A 41 15.93 -8.21 9.85
CA VAL A 41 16.61 -6.93 9.58
C VAL A 41 15.75 -5.80 10.17
N GLN A 42 16.16 -5.29 11.32
CA GLN A 42 15.41 -4.27 12.03
C GLN A 42 15.47 -2.93 11.28
N PRO A 43 14.33 -2.27 11.02
CA PRO A 43 14.31 -0.91 10.51
C PRO A 43 14.70 0.12 11.55
N GLU A 44 15.13 1.29 11.10
CA GLU A 44 15.02 2.51 11.88
C GLU A 44 13.52 2.85 12.01
N ASN A 45 13.06 3.06 13.23
CA ASN A 45 11.67 3.43 13.54
C ASN A 45 11.66 4.93 13.85
N ALA A 46 10.94 5.72 13.06
CA ALA A 46 11.01 7.18 13.13
C ALA A 46 9.64 7.84 12.91
N PHE A 47 9.58 9.12 13.26
CA PHE A 47 8.39 9.96 13.10
C PHE A 47 8.76 11.30 12.47
N VAL A 48 7.82 11.85 11.70
CA VAL A 48 7.85 13.23 11.23
C VAL A 48 6.53 13.90 11.59
N GLU A 49 6.57 15.16 11.97
CA GLU A 49 5.35 15.92 12.26
C GLU A 49 4.80 16.57 10.99
N VAL A 50 3.52 16.36 10.72
CA VAL A 50 2.78 16.97 9.62
C VAL A 50 1.49 17.55 10.20
N GLU A 51 1.38 18.89 10.28
CA GLU A 51 0.24 19.61 10.86
C GLU A 51 -0.26 18.98 12.19
N ALA A 52 0.60 19.02 13.19
CA ALA A 52 0.34 18.56 14.55
C ALA A 52 0.00 17.06 14.70
N ALA A 53 0.24 16.22 13.68
CA ALA A 53 0.19 14.77 13.78
C ALA A 53 1.55 14.15 13.51
N LYS A 54 1.95 13.21 14.35
CA LYS A 54 3.16 12.43 14.19
C LYS A 54 2.89 11.30 13.18
N ILE A 55 3.60 11.34 12.08
CA ILE A 55 3.54 10.36 11.01
C ILE A 55 4.71 9.40 11.20
N HIS A 56 4.39 8.16 11.48
CA HIS A 56 5.33 7.08 11.66
C HIS A 56 5.87 6.58 10.32
N TYR A 57 7.14 6.20 10.28
CA TYR A 57 7.72 5.47 9.17
C TYR A 57 8.84 4.54 9.61
N LEU A 58 9.00 3.46 8.87
CA LEU A 58 10.11 2.53 8.98
C LEU A 58 11.14 2.85 7.91
N ARG A 59 12.44 2.73 8.20
CA ARG A 59 13.50 3.00 7.23
C ARG A 59 14.58 1.92 7.24
N TRP A 60 15.06 1.58 6.05
CA TRP A 60 16.16 0.63 5.81
C TRP A 60 17.16 1.22 4.81
N GLY A 61 18.39 0.73 4.85
CA GLY A 61 19.44 1.08 3.89
C GLY A 61 20.23 2.33 4.25
N ASP A 62 21.10 2.70 3.33
CA ASP A 62 22.01 3.83 3.47
C ASP A 62 21.36 5.12 2.93
N ARG A 63 21.41 6.21 3.71
CA ARG A 63 20.87 7.54 3.33
C ARG A 63 21.58 8.17 2.14
N SER A 64 22.79 7.70 1.78
CA SER A 64 23.51 8.18 0.61
C SER A 64 23.02 7.58 -0.72
N LYS A 65 22.10 6.61 -0.67
CA LYS A 65 21.50 5.98 -1.85
C LYS A 65 20.23 6.68 -2.30
N PRO A 66 19.80 6.50 -3.58
CA PRO A 66 18.54 7.04 -4.09
C PRO A 66 17.35 6.65 -3.24
N GLY A 67 16.40 7.57 -3.06
CA GLY A 67 15.24 7.38 -2.21
C GLY A 67 14.16 6.49 -2.83
N LEU A 68 13.57 5.61 -2.01
CA LEU A 68 12.44 4.76 -2.39
C LEU A 68 11.39 4.76 -1.27
N LEU A 69 10.28 5.45 -1.47
CA LEU A 69 9.16 5.45 -0.52
C LEU A 69 8.16 4.35 -0.88
N LEU A 70 7.81 3.52 0.10
CA LEU A 70 6.80 2.46 -0.01
C LEU A 70 5.52 2.90 0.72
N VAL A 71 4.39 2.90 0.03
CA VAL A 71 3.12 3.42 0.52
C VAL A 71 2.07 2.32 0.56
N HIS A 72 1.49 2.10 1.72
CA HIS A 72 0.54 1.01 1.96
C HIS A 72 -0.89 1.30 1.47
N GLY A 73 -1.71 0.25 1.41
CA GLY A 73 -3.13 0.32 1.08
C GLY A 73 -4.02 0.72 2.27
N ASN A 74 -5.33 0.69 2.05
CA ASN A 74 -6.32 1.02 3.08
C ASN A 74 -6.23 0.10 4.30
N ALA A 75 -6.26 0.69 5.51
CA ALA A 75 -6.20 -0.01 6.79
C ALA A 75 -4.97 -0.94 6.94
N ALA A 76 -3.94 -0.71 6.12
CA ALA A 76 -2.63 -1.35 6.21
C ALA A 76 -1.65 -0.43 6.97
N HIS A 77 -0.36 -0.72 6.91
CA HIS A 77 0.70 0.00 7.60
C HIS A 77 2.08 -0.34 7.02
N ALA A 78 3.12 0.34 7.45
CA ALA A 78 4.49 0.21 6.97
C ALA A 78 5.04 -1.23 7.00
N TYR A 79 4.66 -2.03 7.99
CA TYR A 79 5.09 -3.44 8.08
C TYR A 79 4.59 -4.34 6.94
N TRP A 80 3.63 -3.88 6.11
CA TRP A 80 3.25 -4.57 4.88
C TRP A 80 4.37 -4.63 3.84
N TRP A 81 5.41 -3.83 4.04
CA TRP A 81 6.59 -3.77 3.19
C TRP A 81 7.84 -4.37 3.84
N SER A 82 7.85 -4.57 5.17
CA SER A 82 9.05 -4.90 5.94
C SER A 82 9.69 -6.24 5.56
N PHE A 83 8.92 -7.19 5.03
CA PHE A 83 9.42 -8.49 4.58
C PHE A 83 10.05 -8.46 3.18
N ILE A 84 9.98 -7.33 2.45
CA ILE A 84 10.64 -7.14 1.15
C ILE A 84 11.54 -5.90 1.13
N ALA A 85 11.33 -4.92 1.99
CA ALA A 85 12.12 -3.69 2.04
C ALA A 85 13.63 -3.92 2.15
N PRO A 86 14.16 -4.90 2.93
CA PRO A 86 15.59 -5.17 3.00
C PRO A 86 16.23 -5.62 1.67
N TYR A 87 15.47 -6.24 0.76
CA TYR A 87 15.98 -6.54 -0.58
C TYR A 87 16.20 -5.28 -1.41
N LEU A 88 15.27 -4.32 -1.31
CA LEU A 88 15.36 -3.03 -1.99
C LEU A 88 16.43 -2.13 -1.36
N ALA A 89 16.65 -2.25 -0.06
CA ALA A 89 17.62 -1.46 0.69
C ALA A 89 19.10 -1.78 0.34
N GLN A 90 19.34 -2.83 -0.46
CA GLN A 90 20.66 -3.08 -1.01
C GLN A 90 21.11 -1.95 -1.96
N ASP A 91 20.18 -1.33 -2.68
CA ASP A 91 20.47 -0.32 -3.69
C ASP A 91 19.80 1.04 -3.39
N TYR A 92 18.84 1.09 -2.45
CA TYR A 92 18.03 2.28 -2.16
C TYR A 92 18.04 2.64 -0.67
N ASN A 93 17.85 3.93 -0.37
CA ASN A 93 17.37 4.43 0.92
C ASN A 93 15.86 4.23 0.95
N VAL A 94 15.40 3.15 1.60
CA VAL A 94 14.00 2.73 1.59
C VAL A 94 13.29 3.23 2.84
N ALA A 95 12.15 3.89 2.69
CA ALA A 95 11.20 4.11 3.78
C ALA A 95 9.83 3.53 3.47
N ALA A 96 9.09 3.15 4.50
CA ALA A 96 7.69 2.78 4.42
C ALA A 96 6.91 3.59 5.45
N LEU A 97 5.93 4.39 5.02
CA LEU A 97 5.16 5.24 5.91
C LEU A 97 3.92 4.53 6.45
N ASP A 98 3.43 5.03 7.59
CA ASP A 98 2.05 4.86 8.03
C ASP A 98 1.30 6.17 7.77
N PHE A 99 0.24 6.16 6.98
CA PHE A 99 -0.63 7.34 6.86
C PHE A 99 -1.28 7.68 8.20
N SER A 100 -1.56 8.97 8.45
CA SER A 100 -2.34 9.36 9.62
C SER A 100 -3.65 8.54 9.72
N GLY A 101 -4.00 8.13 10.93
CA GLY A 101 -5.14 7.24 11.18
C GLY A 101 -4.88 5.76 10.89
N MET A 102 -3.67 5.36 10.50
CA MET A 102 -3.28 3.98 10.22
C MET A 102 -1.93 3.65 10.85
N GLY A 103 -1.70 2.37 11.18
CA GLY A 103 -0.45 1.92 11.79
C GLY A 103 -0.16 2.60 13.13
N ASP A 104 1.06 3.06 13.29
CA ASP A 104 1.55 3.73 14.51
C ASP A 104 1.53 5.28 14.39
N SER A 105 0.96 5.83 13.30
CA SER A 105 0.73 7.26 13.14
C SER A 105 -0.45 7.78 13.96
N ASP A 106 -0.41 9.06 14.29
CA ASP A 106 -1.50 9.73 15.00
C ASP A 106 -2.80 9.72 14.20
N TRP A 107 -3.92 9.73 14.91
CA TRP A 107 -5.25 9.88 14.32
C TRP A 107 -5.63 11.36 14.22
N ARG A 108 -6.40 11.73 13.20
CA ARG A 108 -6.85 13.09 12.95
C ARG A 108 -8.36 13.22 13.14
N LYS A 109 -8.85 14.44 13.34
CA LYS A 109 -10.29 14.74 13.35
C LYS A 109 -10.94 14.62 11.96
N SER A 110 -10.14 14.85 10.91
CA SER A 110 -10.57 14.73 9.51
C SER A 110 -9.37 14.34 8.64
N TYR A 111 -9.67 13.70 7.52
CA TYR A 111 -8.68 13.19 6.57
C TYR A 111 -8.98 13.72 5.17
N SER A 112 -7.95 14.04 4.40
CA SER A 112 -8.07 14.43 3.00
C SER A 112 -6.97 13.82 2.15
N ALA A 113 -7.20 13.68 0.84
CA ALA A 113 -6.20 13.18 -0.08
C ALA A 113 -4.98 14.10 -0.15
N GLU A 114 -5.19 15.41 -0.06
CA GLU A 114 -4.15 16.42 -0.03
C GLU A 114 -3.23 16.26 1.17
N ARG A 115 -3.81 15.99 2.35
CA ARG A 115 -3.06 15.74 3.58
C ARG A 115 -2.20 14.48 3.49
N PHE A 116 -2.76 13.40 2.98
CA PHE A 116 -2.00 12.17 2.77
C PHE A 116 -0.85 12.36 1.75
N ALA A 117 -1.07 13.16 0.69
CA ALA A 117 0.01 13.50 -0.25
C ALA A 117 1.13 14.33 0.41
N GLU A 118 0.80 15.23 1.34
CA GLU A 118 1.78 15.97 2.15
C GLU A 118 2.55 15.05 3.09
N GLU A 119 1.89 14.04 3.67
CA GLU A 119 2.54 13.03 4.51
C GLU A 119 3.57 12.19 3.71
N GLU A 120 3.26 11.78 2.46
CA GLU A 120 4.23 11.13 1.57
C GLU A 120 5.49 12.00 1.37
N MET A 121 5.32 13.27 1.05
CA MET A 121 6.44 14.18 0.81
C MET A 121 7.23 14.48 2.08
N ALA A 122 6.56 14.64 3.22
CA ALA A 122 7.21 14.89 4.51
C ALA A 122 8.07 13.70 4.95
N VAL A 123 7.61 12.47 4.71
CA VAL A 123 8.42 11.26 4.99
C VAL A 123 9.61 11.18 4.04
N CYS A 124 9.46 11.50 2.74
CA CYS A 124 10.59 11.57 1.82
C CYS A 124 11.67 12.55 2.33
N GLU A 125 11.28 13.72 2.84
CA GLU A 125 12.20 14.70 3.40
C GLU A 125 12.86 14.20 4.70
N ALA A 126 12.09 13.72 5.64
CA ALA A 126 12.58 13.24 6.93
C ALA A 126 13.50 12.01 6.79
N ALA A 127 13.23 11.14 5.82
CA ALA A 127 14.08 10.01 5.48
C ALA A 127 15.36 10.41 4.72
N GLY A 128 15.54 11.71 4.39
CA GLY A 128 16.72 12.23 3.69
C GLY A 128 16.77 11.90 2.20
N MET A 129 15.63 11.60 1.58
CA MET A 129 15.58 11.15 0.18
C MET A 129 15.88 12.27 -0.85
N PHE A 130 15.86 13.52 -0.42
CA PHE A 130 16.23 14.68 -1.27
C PHE A 130 17.67 15.18 -1.03
N ALA A 131 18.44 14.47 -0.18
CA ALA A 131 19.82 14.83 0.10
C ALA A 131 20.81 14.34 -0.97
N VAL A 132 20.37 13.53 -1.91
CA VAL A 132 21.13 13.00 -3.05
C VAL A 132 20.66 13.63 -4.35
N SER A 133 21.45 13.50 -5.43
CA SER A 133 21.14 14.10 -6.73
C SER A 133 19.92 13.51 -7.42
N GLU A 134 19.67 12.22 -7.18
CA GLU A 134 18.55 11.48 -7.77
C GLU A 134 17.28 11.70 -6.94
N PRO A 135 16.21 12.29 -7.55
CA PRO A 135 14.93 12.39 -6.86
C PRO A 135 14.35 11.03 -6.47
N PRO A 136 13.56 10.93 -5.39
CA PRO A 136 12.99 9.65 -4.95
C PRO A 136 11.93 9.11 -5.91
N VAL A 137 11.74 7.79 -5.84
CA VAL A 137 10.59 7.07 -6.42
C VAL A 137 9.61 6.71 -5.32
N ILE A 138 8.31 6.82 -5.60
CA ILE A 138 7.24 6.37 -4.70
C ILE A 138 6.59 5.12 -5.30
N VAL A 139 6.50 4.04 -4.51
CA VAL A 139 5.83 2.78 -4.86
C VAL A 139 4.62 2.62 -3.94
N ALA A 140 3.42 2.63 -4.52
CA ALA A 140 2.20 2.75 -3.73
C ALA A 140 1.14 1.72 -4.10
N HIS A 141 0.62 1.02 -3.10
CA HIS A 141 -0.37 -0.03 -3.26
C HIS A 141 -1.79 0.46 -2.98
N SER A 142 -2.74 0.07 -3.82
CA SER A 142 -4.18 0.22 -3.56
C SER A 142 -4.57 1.66 -3.21
N PHE A 143 -5.10 1.92 -2.01
CA PHE A 143 -5.42 3.25 -1.53
C PHE A 143 -4.25 4.22 -1.63
N GLY A 144 -3.06 3.78 -1.21
CA GLY A 144 -1.83 4.59 -1.35
C GLY A 144 -1.58 5.01 -2.80
N GLY A 145 -1.84 4.14 -3.79
CA GLY A 145 -1.68 4.49 -5.19
C GLY A 145 -2.60 5.63 -5.65
N PHE A 146 -3.83 5.72 -5.11
CA PHE A 146 -4.70 6.85 -5.41
C PHE A 146 -4.18 8.18 -4.84
N ILE A 147 -3.57 8.12 -3.65
CA ILE A 147 -2.91 9.29 -3.05
C ILE A 147 -1.66 9.65 -3.86
N THR A 148 -0.84 8.65 -4.21
CA THR A 148 0.40 8.88 -4.98
C THR A 148 0.12 9.42 -6.40
N MET A 149 -1.04 9.13 -7.01
CA MET A 149 -1.47 9.81 -8.25
C MET A 149 -1.64 11.33 -8.03
N LEU A 150 -2.21 11.74 -6.89
CA LEU A 150 -2.27 13.17 -6.52
C LEU A 150 -0.88 13.74 -6.23
N THR A 151 -0.04 13.01 -5.52
CA THR A 151 1.36 13.40 -5.23
C THR A 151 2.13 13.59 -6.53
N GLY A 152 2.00 12.68 -7.49
CA GLY A 152 2.61 12.79 -8.81
C GLY A 152 2.11 13.99 -9.62
N ALA A 153 0.82 14.32 -9.53
CA ALA A 153 0.25 15.51 -10.18
C ALA A 153 0.73 16.82 -9.51
N LYS A 154 0.77 16.86 -8.18
CA LYS A 154 1.10 18.06 -7.39
C LYS A 154 2.60 18.29 -7.24
N TYR A 155 3.35 17.22 -6.97
CA TYR A 155 4.78 17.28 -6.60
C TYR A 155 5.70 16.48 -7.54
N GLY A 156 5.18 15.99 -8.68
CA GLY A 156 5.94 15.12 -9.58
C GLY A 156 7.25 15.72 -10.10
N ASP A 157 7.35 17.04 -10.20
CA ASP A 157 8.59 17.72 -10.57
C ASP A 157 9.75 17.46 -9.57
N ARG A 158 9.44 16.98 -8.36
CA ARG A 158 10.39 16.60 -7.31
C ARG A 158 10.64 15.10 -7.23
N LEU A 159 10.02 14.29 -8.10
CA LEU A 159 10.07 12.83 -8.07
C LEU A 159 10.71 12.29 -9.36
N ALA A 160 11.51 11.24 -9.24
CA ALA A 160 11.98 10.48 -10.40
C ALA A 160 10.84 9.69 -11.06
N GLY A 161 9.90 9.23 -10.27
CA GLY A 161 8.71 8.52 -10.76
C GLY A 161 7.81 7.97 -9.66
N THR A 162 6.68 7.42 -10.10
CA THR A 162 5.72 6.74 -9.24
C THR A 162 5.37 5.36 -9.82
N VAL A 163 5.28 4.35 -8.96
CA VAL A 163 4.84 3.00 -9.32
C VAL A 163 3.50 2.73 -8.63
N ILE A 164 2.45 2.62 -9.43
CA ILE A 164 1.09 2.41 -8.95
C ILE A 164 0.79 0.90 -8.95
N VAL A 165 0.64 0.32 -7.77
CA VAL A 165 0.47 -1.11 -7.58
C VAL A 165 -0.99 -1.43 -7.28
N ASP A 166 -1.68 -2.04 -8.23
CA ASP A 166 -3.04 -2.54 -8.12
C ASP A 166 -4.07 -1.50 -7.61
N SER A 167 -4.00 -0.29 -8.15
CA SER A 167 -4.88 0.84 -7.81
C SER A 167 -5.66 1.24 -9.05
N PRO A 168 -6.89 0.72 -9.23
CA PRO A 168 -7.63 0.84 -10.48
C PRO A 168 -8.18 2.26 -10.70
N VAL A 169 -7.92 2.83 -11.86
CA VAL A 169 -8.68 3.98 -12.38
C VAL A 169 -9.74 3.45 -13.34
N ASN A 170 -11.00 3.61 -12.96
CA ASN A 170 -12.11 3.09 -13.75
C ASN A 170 -12.50 4.03 -14.90
N PRO A 171 -12.89 3.49 -16.07
CA PRO A 171 -13.48 4.27 -17.14
C PRO A 171 -14.83 4.88 -16.71
N PRO A 172 -15.27 5.97 -17.35
CA PRO A 172 -16.57 6.56 -17.08
C PRO A 172 -17.72 5.54 -17.18
N GLY A 173 -18.67 5.61 -16.23
CA GLY A 173 -19.81 4.70 -16.20
C GLY A 173 -19.58 3.35 -15.50
N ARG A 174 -18.35 2.97 -15.21
CA ARG A 174 -18.09 1.79 -14.35
C ARG A 174 -18.24 2.18 -12.89
N PRO A 175 -19.14 1.54 -12.12
CA PRO A 175 -19.30 1.84 -10.71
C PRO A 175 -17.98 1.65 -9.98
N GLY A 176 -17.48 2.68 -9.35
CA GLY A 176 -16.32 2.63 -8.46
C GLY A 176 -16.75 3.02 -7.06
N GLY A 177 -16.00 2.54 -6.08
CA GLY A 177 -16.18 2.90 -4.69
C GLY A 177 -16.60 1.72 -3.81
N PRO A 178 -16.30 1.82 -2.52
CA PRO A 178 -16.73 0.82 -1.55
C PRO A 178 -18.25 0.86 -1.40
N PRO A 179 -18.87 -0.30 -1.11
CA PRO A 179 -20.29 -0.33 -0.73
C PRO A 179 -20.51 0.53 0.52
N HIS A 180 -21.77 0.94 0.75
CA HIS A 180 -22.15 1.71 1.94
C HIS A 180 -21.47 1.15 3.20
N ARG A 181 -20.65 1.98 3.85
CA ARG A 181 -19.93 1.61 5.07
C ARG A 181 -20.71 2.09 6.27
N THR A 182 -20.88 1.19 7.24
CA THR A 182 -21.31 1.58 8.57
C THR A 182 -20.04 1.88 9.37
N PHE A 183 -19.88 3.13 9.80
CA PHE A 183 -18.77 3.54 10.66
C PHE A 183 -19.12 3.25 12.12
N LYS A 184 -18.32 2.44 12.76
CA LYS A 184 -18.45 2.10 14.18
C LYS A 184 -17.08 1.79 14.79
N PRO A 185 -16.89 2.01 16.10
CA PRO A 185 -15.65 1.67 16.78
C PRO A 185 -15.26 0.22 16.57
N HIS A 186 -13.96 -0.06 16.61
CA HIS A 186 -13.44 -1.42 16.57
C HIS A 186 -13.83 -2.22 17.80
N ASN A 187 -13.96 -3.51 17.62
CA ASN A 187 -14.07 -4.43 18.74
C ASN A 187 -12.71 -4.54 19.47
N VAL A 188 -12.79 -4.79 20.78
CA VAL A 188 -11.64 -5.24 21.57
C VAL A 188 -11.73 -6.76 21.70
N TYR A 189 -10.63 -7.44 21.41
CA TYR A 189 -10.50 -8.90 21.46
C TYR A 189 -9.71 -9.30 22.70
N PRO A 190 -10.15 -10.31 23.48
CA PRO A 190 -9.56 -10.62 24.78
C PRO A 190 -8.09 -11.08 24.68
N ASP A 191 -7.70 -11.68 23.56
CA ASP A 191 -6.36 -12.20 23.34
C ASP A 191 -5.95 -12.09 21.87
N MET A 192 -4.66 -12.31 21.61
CA MET A 192 -4.06 -12.26 20.27
C MET A 192 -4.66 -13.32 19.33
N ALA A 193 -4.91 -14.52 19.79
CA ALA A 193 -5.46 -15.61 18.96
C ALA A 193 -6.85 -15.23 18.43
N LYS A 194 -7.70 -14.66 19.30
CA LYS A 194 -9.02 -14.18 18.90
C LYS A 194 -8.95 -13.02 17.92
N ALA A 195 -8.04 -12.07 18.14
CA ALA A 195 -7.85 -10.96 17.22
C ALA A 195 -7.37 -11.45 15.83
N LEU A 196 -6.36 -12.32 15.79
CA LEU A 196 -5.83 -12.89 14.54
C LEU A 196 -6.86 -13.71 13.78
N SER A 197 -7.74 -14.44 14.46
CA SER A 197 -8.83 -15.19 13.84
C SER A 197 -9.84 -14.28 13.10
N ARG A 198 -9.82 -12.97 13.38
CA ARG A 198 -10.68 -11.96 12.73
C ARG A 198 -9.98 -11.18 11.63
N PHE A 199 -8.67 -11.37 11.44
CA PHE A 199 -7.95 -10.72 10.35
C PHE A 199 -8.46 -11.19 8.98
N ARG A 200 -8.63 -10.24 8.06
CA ARG A 200 -9.12 -10.49 6.69
C ARG A 200 -8.42 -9.58 5.70
N LEU A 201 -8.04 -10.14 4.57
CA LEU A 201 -7.60 -9.35 3.42
C LEU A 201 -8.82 -8.76 2.70
N MET A 202 -8.76 -7.48 2.36
CA MET A 202 -9.82 -6.77 1.63
C MET A 202 -9.24 -6.06 0.40
N PRO A 203 -9.79 -6.33 -0.81
CA PRO A 203 -10.95 -7.17 -1.11
C PRO A 203 -10.74 -8.64 -0.70
N PRO A 204 -11.84 -9.43 -0.57
CA PRO A 204 -11.75 -10.84 -0.25
C PRO A 204 -10.81 -11.58 -1.19
N GLN A 205 -9.76 -12.18 -0.64
CA GLN A 205 -8.85 -13.05 -1.37
C GLN A 205 -8.21 -14.07 -0.43
N GLY A 206 -7.84 -15.23 -0.98
CA GLY A 206 -6.95 -16.15 -0.31
C GLY A 206 -5.49 -15.70 -0.47
N CYS A 207 -4.63 -16.14 0.43
CA CYS A 207 -3.17 -15.99 0.30
C CYS A 207 -2.52 -17.31 0.77
N LYS A 208 -1.63 -17.86 -0.05
CA LYS A 208 -0.89 -19.11 0.30
C LYS A 208 0.22 -18.84 1.31
N ASN A 209 0.73 -17.61 1.38
CA ASN A 209 1.83 -17.21 2.26
C ASN A 209 1.30 -16.81 3.65
N LEU A 210 0.72 -17.75 4.39
CA LEU A 210 0.08 -17.49 5.69
C LEU A 210 1.05 -16.89 6.72
N TYR A 211 2.35 -17.16 6.62
CA TYR A 211 3.38 -16.52 7.44
C TYR A 211 3.50 -15.01 7.19
N ILE A 212 3.27 -14.53 5.95
CA ILE A 212 3.19 -13.10 5.66
C ILE A 212 1.88 -12.52 6.20
N VAL A 213 0.78 -13.24 5.99
CA VAL A 213 -0.54 -12.82 6.52
C VAL A 213 -0.50 -12.69 8.04
N ASP A 214 0.10 -13.64 8.74
CA ASP A 214 0.29 -13.59 10.19
C ASP A 214 1.17 -12.39 10.61
N TRP A 215 2.28 -12.18 9.91
CA TRP A 215 3.18 -11.05 10.16
C TRP A 215 2.46 -9.70 10.08
N VAL A 216 1.75 -9.45 8.98
CA VAL A 216 1.04 -8.17 8.83
C VAL A 216 -0.15 -8.06 9.79
N ALA A 217 -0.82 -9.16 10.10
CA ALA A 217 -1.93 -9.18 11.04
C ALA A 217 -1.49 -8.83 12.47
N ARG A 218 -0.38 -9.38 12.94
CA ARG A 218 0.18 -9.06 14.28
C ARG A 218 0.57 -7.61 14.39
N HIS A 219 1.20 -7.04 13.35
CA HIS A 219 1.57 -5.62 13.33
C HIS A 219 0.37 -4.68 13.13
N SER A 220 -0.78 -5.20 12.70
CA SER A 220 -2.05 -4.45 12.61
C SER A 220 -2.76 -4.28 13.96
N LEU A 221 -2.26 -4.91 15.02
CA LEU A 221 -2.90 -4.93 16.34
C LEU A 221 -2.12 -4.06 17.34
N LYS A 222 -2.86 -3.36 18.20
CA LYS A 222 -2.33 -2.71 19.40
C LYS A 222 -3.01 -3.24 20.64
N GLN A 223 -2.25 -3.29 21.74
CA GLN A 223 -2.78 -3.63 23.04
C GLN A 223 -3.55 -2.42 23.63
N VAL A 224 -4.70 -2.69 24.19
CA VAL A 224 -5.56 -1.71 24.86
C VAL A 224 -6.09 -2.31 26.17
N GLU A 225 -6.78 -1.52 26.96
CA GLU A 225 -7.51 -2.07 28.11
C GLU A 225 -8.52 -3.14 27.64
N GLY A 226 -8.47 -4.29 28.26
CA GLY A 226 -9.32 -5.44 27.91
C GLY A 226 -8.82 -6.31 26.75
N GLY A 227 -7.65 -6.04 26.14
CA GLY A 227 -7.06 -6.92 25.13
C GLY A 227 -6.42 -6.22 23.93
N PHE A 228 -6.84 -6.58 22.72
CA PHE A 228 -6.25 -6.12 21.47
C PHE A 228 -7.29 -5.48 20.54
N THR A 229 -6.90 -4.45 19.80
CA THR A 229 -7.72 -3.82 18.77
C THR A 229 -6.89 -3.46 17.54
N TRP A 230 -7.54 -3.05 16.44
CA TRP A 230 -6.87 -2.68 15.18
C TRP A 230 -6.21 -1.31 15.26
N LYS A 231 -5.07 -1.15 14.56
CA LYS A 231 -4.28 0.08 14.46
C LYS A 231 -4.76 1.02 13.35
N PHE A 232 -6.04 1.07 13.03
CA PHE A 232 -6.53 2.07 12.08
C PHE A 232 -7.81 2.72 12.59
N ASP A 233 -8.03 3.97 12.22
CA ASP A 233 -9.23 4.71 12.55
C ASP A 233 -10.41 4.21 11.69
N PRO A 234 -11.48 3.64 12.29
CA PRO A 234 -12.61 3.16 11.53
C PRO A 234 -13.43 4.27 10.86
N PHE A 235 -13.16 5.55 11.21
CA PHE A 235 -13.87 6.73 10.71
C PHE A 235 -13.12 7.47 9.59
N ILE A 236 -11.95 7.01 9.15
CA ILE A 236 -11.15 7.64 8.07
C ILE A 236 -12.01 7.99 6.84
N TRP A 237 -12.95 7.14 6.50
CA TRP A 237 -13.77 7.28 5.30
C TRP A 237 -15.03 8.13 5.50
N GLN A 238 -15.26 8.60 6.72
CA GLN A 238 -16.34 9.56 6.97
C GLN A 238 -15.94 10.89 6.35
N ASP A 239 -16.74 11.36 5.42
CA ASP A 239 -16.52 12.62 4.68
C ASP A 239 -15.23 12.67 3.82
N PHE A 240 -14.56 11.49 3.61
CA PHE A 240 -13.37 11.41 2.76
C PHE A 240 -13.74 11.27 1.28
N SER A 241 -13.11 12.09 0.43
CA SER A 241 -13.19 11.99 -1.03
C SER A 241 -11.80 11.79 -1.62
N ILE A 242 -11.69 10.80 -2.51
CA ILE A 242 -10.45 10.57 -3.24
C ILE A 242 -10.31 11.52 -4.46
N GLY A 243 -11.37 12.15 -4.90
CA GLY A 243 -11.39 13.04 -6.07
C GLY A 243 -11.29 12.31 -7.41
N ASP A 244 -10.99 13.05 -8.49
CA ASP A 244 -10.86 12.51 -9.85
C ASP A 244 -9.48 11.88 -10.07
N THR A 245 -9.41 10.56 -9.89
CA THR A 245 -8.17 9.79 -10.08
C THR A 245 -7.71 9.74 -11.53
N ALA A 246 -8.63 9.81 -12.51
CA ALA A 246 -8.29 9.82 -13.92
C ALA A 246 -7.62 11.15 -14.34
N ALA A 247 -8.13 12.28 -13.83
CA ALA A 247 -7.50 13.57 -14.02
C ALA A 247 -6.10 13.60 -13.39
N ARG A 248 -5.97 13.18 -12.13
CA ARG A 248 -4.67 13.12 -11.41
C ARG A 248 -3.65 12.26 -12.15
N LEU A 249 -4.09 11.10 -12.68
CA LEU A 249 -3.21 10.22 -13.43
C LEU A 249 -2.69 10.90 -14.72
N ARG A 250 -3.56 11.62 -15.45
CA ARG A 250 -3.16 12.40 -16.64
C ARG A 250 -2.23 13.57 -16.33
N GLU A 251 -2.42 14.20 -15.16
CA GLU A 251 -1.66 15.37 -14.72
C GLU A 251 -0.34 15.03 -14.04
N THR A 252 0.00 13.75 -13.89
CA THR A 252 1.26 13.32 -13.29
C THR A 252 2.45 13.91 -14.03
N LYS A 253 3.38 14.56 -13.31
CA LYS A 253 4.53 15.29 -13.87
C LYS A 253 5.84 14.52 -13.84
N CYS A 254 5.84 13.28 -13.32
CA CYS A 254 7.00 12.40 -13.31
C CYS A 254 6.75 11.14 -14.14
N ARG A 255 7.75 10.25 -14.23
CA ARG A 255 7.55 8.90 -14.79
C ARG A 255 6.51 8.16 -13.97
N ILE A 256 5.79 7.28 -14.65
CA ILE A 256 4.80 6.42 -13.99
C ILE A 256 4.88 5.02 -14.56
N ALA A 257 4.72 4.02 -13.68
CA ALA A 257 4.53 2.63 -14.07
C ALA A 257 3.32 2.05 -13.33
N ILE A 258 2.69 1.06 -13.93
CA ILE A 258 1.52 0.39 -13.38
C ILE A 258 1.89 -1.07 -13.14
N PHE A 259 1.72 -1.55 -11.91
CA PHE A 259 1.86 -2.95 -11.55
C PHE A 259 0.49 -3.51 -11.19
N ARG A 260 0.19 -4.71 -11.65
CA ARG A 260 -1.08 -5.39 -11.33
C ARG A 260 -0.88 -6.86 -11.05
N GLY A 261 -1.75 -7.44 -10.22
CA GLY A 261 -1.86 -8.88 -10.11
C GLY A 261 -2.62 -9.46 -11.31
N ALA A 262 -2.12 -10.58 -11.87
CA ALA A 262 -2.80 -11.24 -13.00
C ALA A 262 -4.23 -11.68 -12.63
N GLU A 263 -4.46 -12.04 -11.36
CA GLU A 263 -5.74 -12.50 -10.83
C GLU A 263 -6.48 -11.42 -10.01
N SER A 264 -6.07 -10.15 -10.12
CA SER A 264 -6.73 -9.06 -9.39
C SER A 264 -8.15 -8.81 -9.89
N ILE A 265 -9.11 -8.89 -8.96
CA ILE A 265 -10.53 -8.56 -9.26
C ILE A 265 -10.78 -7.05 -9.35
N LEU A 266 -9.88 -6.23 -8.79
CA LEU A 266 -9.99 -4.77 -8.85
C LEU A 266 -9.38 -4.21 -10.12
N MET A 267 -8.34 -4.87 -10.63
CA MET A 267 -7.57 -4.41 -11.78
C MET A 267 -7.45 -5.50 -12.86
N PRO A 268 -8.57 -5.93 -13.46
CA PRO A 268 -8.55 -6.86 -14.59
C PRO A 268 -7.85 -6.21 -15.80
N PRO A 269 -7.48 -6.99 -16.86
CA PRO A 269 -6.68 -6.49 -17.98
C PRO A 269 -7.21 -5.22 -18.63
N GLU A 270 -8.52 -5.09 -18.80
CA GLU A 270 -9.16 -3.93 -19.43
C GLU A 270 -8.99 -2.62 -18.63
N ILE A 271 -8.84 -2.70 -17.31
CA ILE A 271 -8.52 -1.53 -16.48
C ILE A 271 -7.06 -1.12 -16.67
N GLY A 272 -6.15 -2.09 -16.72
CA GLY A 272 -4.73 -1.82 -17.02
C GLY A 272 -4.57 -1.17 -18.40
N GLU A 273 -5.30 -1.66 -19.41
CA GLU A 273 -5.31 -1.08 -20.76
C GLU A 273 -5.91 0.34 -20.78
N TYR A 274 -7.01 0.56 -20.07
CA TYR A 274 -7.59 1.90 -19.94
C TYR A 274 -6.60 2.89 -19.31
N MET A 275 -5.94 2.53 -18.21
CA MET A 275 -4.93 3.37 -17.56
C MET A 275 -3.72 3.61 -18.48
N PHE A 276 -3.27 2.58 -19.22
CA PHE A 276 -2.21 2.71 -20.21
C PHE A 276 -2.56 3.71 -21.30
N ASN A 277 -3.80 3.67 -21.81
CA ASN A 277 -4.29 4.60 -22.81
C ASN A 277 -4.44 6.03 -22.25
N LEU A 278 -4.91 6.19 -20.99
CA LEU A 278 -4.95 7.48 -20.30
C LEU A 278 -3.56 8.15 -20.22
N LEU A 279 -2.52 7.34 -20.10
CA LEU A 279 -1.12 7.78 -20.01
C LEU A 279 -0.46 7.94 -21.39
N GLY A 280 -1.26 7.99 -22.47
CA GLY A 280 -0.74 8.15 -23.83
C GLY A 280 0.14 6.98 -24.28
N ARG A 281 -0.06 5.78 -23.69
CA ARG A 281 0.68 4.53 -23.97
C ARG A 281 2.19 4.61 -23.65
N ALA A 282 2.57 5.55 -22.79
CA ALA A 282 3.97 5.82 -22.45
C ALA A 282 4.45 5.14 -21.15
N ALA A 283 3.52 4.63 -20.32
CA ALA A 283 3.85 4.02 -19.04
C ALA A 283 3.96 2.49 -19.16
N PRO A 284 4.98 1.84 -18.56
CA PRO A 284 5.02 0.39 -18.47
C PRO A 284 3.84 -0.16 -17.66
N VAL A 285 3.24 -1.26 -18.14
CA VAL A 285 2.24 -2.04 -17.39
C VAL A 285 2.81 -3.42 -17.12
N VAL A 286 3.11 -3.70 -15.85
CA VAL A 286 3.71 -4.96 -15.40
C VAL A 286 2.64 -5.83 -14.74
N THR A 287 2.46 -7.04 -15.25
CA THR A 287 1.53 -8.02 -14.68
C THR A 287 2.30 -9.09 -13.93
N ILE A 288 2.01 -9.27 -12.64
CA ILE A 288 2.62 -10.31 -11.80
C ILE A 288 1.72 -11.55 -11.83
N PRO A 289 2.20 -12.69 -12.35
CA PRO A 289 1.43 -13.93 -12.43
C PRO A 289 1.09 -14.47 -11.04
N GLU A 290 -0.01 -15.21 -10.93
CA GLU A 290 -0.52 -15.82 -9.68
C GLU A 290 -0.69 -14.83 -8.51
N ALA A 291 -0.75 -13.54 -8.78
CA ALA A 291 -1.00 -12.50 -7.80
C ALA A 291 -2.41 -11.91 -7.94
N ARG A 292 -3.07 -11.70 -6.81
CA ARG A 292 -4.31 -10.96 -6.69
C ARG A 292 -4.05 -9.50 -6.31
N HIS A 293 -5.01 -8.86 -5.68
CA HIS A 293 -4.90 -7.46 -5.27
C HIS A 293 -3.68 -7.15 -4.38
N HIS A 294 -3.39 -8.02 -3.41
CA HIS A 294 -2.24 -7.85 -2.52
C HIS A 294 -0.99 -8.51 -3.13
N VAL A 295 -0.51 -7.93 -4.23
CA VAL A 295 0.57 -8.47 -5.08
C VAL A 295 1.81 -8.86 -4.27
N MET A 296 2.23 -8.00 -3.33
CA MET A 296 3.41 -8.21 -2.49
C MET A 296 3.22 -9.36 -1.48
N LEU A 297 1.98 -9.72 -1.12
CA LEU A 297 1.70 -10.86 -0.25
C LEU A 297 1.69 -12.17 -1.02
N ASP A 298 1.09 -12.15 -2.23
CA ASP A 298 0.93 -13.35 -3.05
C ASP A 298 2.26 -13.75 -3.72
N GLN A 299 3.00 -12.78 -4.28
CA GLN A 299 4.22 -12.98 -5.06
C GLN A 299 5.35 -12.00 -4.65
N PRO A 300 5.83 -12.06 -3.40
CA PRO A 300 6.77 -11.07 -2.84
C PRO A 300 8.07 -10.95 -3.64
N LEU A 301 8.72 -12.07 -3.97
CA LEU A 301 10.03 -12.07 -4.64
C LEU A 301 9.90 -11.73 -6.13
N ALA A 302 8.83 -12.17 -6.80
CA ALA A 302 8.55 -11.77 -8.18
C ALA A 302 8.26 -10.26 -8.27
N PHE A 303 7.52 -9.72 -7.31
CA PHE A 303 7.28 -8.28 -7.20
C PHE A 303 8.59 -7.50 -7.03
N VAL A 304 9.47 -7.91 -6.10
CA VAL A 304 10.79 -7.28 -5.90
C VAL A 304 11.64 -7.34 -7.16
N SER A 305 11.68 -8.49 -7.84
CA SER A 305 12.46 -8.65 -9.07
C SER A 305 11.97 -7.75 -10.20
N ALA A 306 10.64 -7.67 -10.39
CA ALA A 306 10.04 -6.79 -11.39
C ALA A 306 10.25 -5.31 -11.07
N LEU A 307 10.15 -4.92 -9.78
CA LEU A 307 10.40 -3.55 -9.33
C LEU A 307 11.86 -3.17 -9.53
N ASN A 308 12.81 -4.02 -9.16
CA ASN A 308 14.23 -3.77 -9.37
C ASN A 308 14.57 -3.62 -10.87
N ALA A 309 14.00 -4.44 -11.74
CA ALA A 309 14.19 -4.30 -13.19
C ALA A 309 13.67 -2.97 -13.73
N LEU A 310 12.48 -2.53 -13.28
CA LEU A 310 11.93 -1.22 -13.65
C LEU A 310 12.80 -0.06 -13.13
N LEU A 311 13.22 -0.11 -11.88
CA LEU A 311 14.05 0.94 -11.27
C LEU A 311 15.44 1.03 -11.94
N ALA A 312 16.03 -0.12 -12.29
CA ALA A 312 17.28 -0.16 -13.05
C ALA A 312 17.12 0.47 -14.45
N ASP A 313 16.02 0.18 -15.16
CA ASP A 313 15.72 0.85 -16.44
C ASP A 313 15.58 2.37 -16.25
N TRP A 314 14.88 2.81 -15.22
CA TRP A 314 14.70 4.24 -14.93
C TRP A 314 15.99 4.96 -14.59
N ASN A 315 16.94 4.29 -13.96
CA ASN A 315 18.26 4.86 -13.65
C ASN A 315 19.14 5.01 -14.90
N HIS A 316 18.90 4.21 -15.95
CA HIS A 316 19.72 4.19 -17.16
C HIS A 316 19.03 4.80 -18.38
N SER A 317 17.76 5.18 -18.29
CA SER A 317 17.00 5.76 -19.40
C SER A 317 16.70 7.24 -19.18
N VAL A 318 16.74 8.02 -20.26
CA VAL A 318 16.31 9.43 -20.24
C VAL A 318 14.79 9.48 -20.12
N PRO A 319 14.20 10.29 -19.21
CA PRO A 319 12.77 10.46 -19.14
C PRO A 319 12.18 10.93 -20.47
N ASN A 320 11.21 10.19 -21.04
CA ASN A 320 10.43 10.71 -22.14
C ASN A 320 9.61 11.91 -21.63
N ARG A 321 9.95 13.11 -22.05
CA ARG A 321 9.11 14.27 -21.79
C ARG A 321 7.82 14.06 -22.55
N ARG A 322 6.68 14.08 -21.84
CA ARG A 322 5.37 14.15 -22.50
C ARG A 322 5.32 15.47 -23.27
N ILE A 323 5.20 15.39 -24.60
CA ILE A 323 4.99 16.53 -25.49
C ILE A 323 3.53 16.93 -25.38
#